data_972e2e31d878c03565af687d1d2d4642
#
_entry.id   972e2e31d878c03565af687d1d2d4642
#
_cell.length_a   1.000
_cell.length_b   1.000
_cell.length_c   1.000
_cell.angle_alpha   90.00
_cell.angle_beta   90.00
_cell.angle_gamma   90.00
#
_symmetry.space_group_name_H-M   'P 1'
#
loop_
_entity.id
_entity.type
_entity.pdbx_description
1 polymer ?
#
loop_
_entity_poly.entity_id
_entity_poly.type
_entity_poly.pdbx_seq_one_letter_code
_entity_poly.pdbx_strand_id
1 'polypeptide(L)'
;MTSKEIRESYKSFFQSKGHTIVPSAPMVVKGDPTLMFTNAGMNQFKDIILGNAEIKHSRVADSQKCLRVSGKHNDLEEVGHDTYHHTMFEMLGNWSFGDYFKHEAIDWAWEYLKEVLHLSPERLYVTVFEGAPAEGLERDDEAAAIWAKHLPAERIINGNKHDNFWEMGDQGPCGPCSEIHIDIRSDEERKAVDGLTLVNQSHPQVIEIWNLV
;
A
#
# COMPACT_ATOMS: atom_id res chain seq x y z
N MET A 1 -9.59 -11.57 14.07
CA MET A 1 -10.44 -10.37 13.85
C MET A 1 -11.35 -10.61 12.65
N THR A 2 -12.57 -10.09 12.71
CA THR A 2 -13.50 -10.06 11.56
C THR A 2 -13.13 -8.89 10.64
N SER A 3 -13.59 -8.92 9.37
CA SER A 3 -13.39 -7.79 8.42
C SER A 3 -13.94 -6.46 8.96
N LYS A 4 -15.04 -6.52 9.74
CA LYS A 4 -15.58 -5.32 10.39
C LYS A 4 -14.62 -4.76 11.45
N GLU A 5 -14.08 -5.63 12.30
CA GLU A 5 -13.12 -5.23 13.34
C GLU A 5 -11.83 -4.67 12.75
N ILE A 6 -11.32 -5.25 11.65
CA ILE A 6 -10.15 -4.72 10.95
C ILE A 6 -10.41 -3.30 10.45
N ARG A 7 -11.54 -3.07 9.75
CA ARG A 7 -11.89 -1.74 9.26
C ARG A 7 -12.00 -0.70 10.40
N GLU A 8 -12.67 -1.07 11.47
CA GLU A 8 -12.85 -0.15 12.60
C GLU A 8 -11.55 0.10 13.35
N SER A 9 -10.69 -0.91 13.55
CA SER A 9 -9.38 -0.75 14.19
C SER A 9 -8.48 0.18 13.38
N TYR A 10 -8.45 0.01 12.03
CA TYR A 10 -7.66 0.86 11.14
C TYR A 10 -8.10 2.34 11.21
N LYS A 11 -9.41 2.58 11.04
CA LYS A 11 -9.95 3.94 11.12
C LYS A 11 -9.72 4.57 12.49
N SER A 12 -9.94 3.83 13.56
CA SER A 12 -9.71 4.32 14.93
C SER A 12 -8.24 4.63 15.19
N PHE A 13 -7.33 3.79 14.70
CA PHE A 13 -5.90 4.02 14.80
C PHE A 13 -5.50 5.32 14.10
N PHE A 14 -5.86 5.51 12.83
CA PHE A 14 -5.52 6.72 12.10
C PHE A 14 -6.26 7.96 12.63
N GLN A 15 -7.48 7.81 13.15
CA GLN A 15 -8.17 8.89 13.85
C GLN A 15 -7.37 9.35 15.08
N SER A 16 -6.76 8.42 15.84
CA SER A 16 -5.88 8.75 16.97
C SER A 16 -4.60 9.48 16.54
N LYS A 17 -4.18 9.33 15.28
CA LYS A 17 -3.07 10.08 14.66
C LYS A 17 -3.52 11.41 14.03
N GLY A 18 -4.75 11.85 14.29
CA GLY A 18 -5.28 13.12 13.80
C GLY A 18 -5.91 13.09 12.42
N HIS A 19 -6.20 11.92 11.87
CA HIS A 19 -6.87 11.81 10.56
C HIS A 19 -8.38 12.00 10.70
N THR A 20 -8.95 12.72 9.75
CA THR A 20 -10.40 12.80 9.55
C THR A 20 -10.87 11.55 8.81
N ILE A 21 -11.85 10.83 9.36
CA ILE A 21 -12.44 9.68 8.70
C ILE A 21 -13.47 10.14 7.68
N VAL A 22 -13.29 9.75 6.43
CA VAL A 22 -14.22 10.07 5.34
C VAL A 22 -14.90 8.81 4.82
N PRO A 23 -16.10 8.93 4.23
CA PRO A 23 -16.80 7.79 3.62
C PRO A 23 -16.12 7.34 2.34
N SER A 24 -16.33 6.06 1.98
CA SER A 24 -16.02 5.53 0.66
C SER A 24 -16.72 6.34 -0.43
N ALA A 25 -15.98 6.76 -1.46
CA ALA A 25 -16.58 7.34 -2.65
C ALA A 25 -17.43 6.30 -3.41
N PRO A 26 -18.40 6.71 -4.25
CA PRO A 26 -19.12 5.81 -5.12
C PRO A 26 -18.18 5.04 -6.04
N MET A 27 -18.47 3.75 -6.26
CA MET A 27 -17.66 2.92 -7.17
C MET A 27 -17.76 3.34 -8.63
N VAL A 28 -18.90 3.89 -9.03
CA VAL A 28 -19.07 4.47 -10.38
C VAL A 28 -18.56 5.91 -10.36
N VAL A 29 -17.49 6.14 -11.10
CA VAL A 29 -16.86 7.47 -11.20
C VAL A 29 -17.65 8.33 -12.17
N LYS A 30 -18.00 9.55 -11.76
CA LYS A 30 -18.67 10.53 -12.61
C LYS A 30 -17.70 11.63 -13.00
N GLY A 31 -17.61 11.92 -14.29
CA GLY A 31 -16.82 13.05 -14.79
C GLY A 31 -15.33 12.81 -14.98
N ASP A 32 -14.82 11.61 -14.73
CA ASP A 32 -13.46 11.23 -15.07
C ASP A 32 -13.45 10.35 -16.33
N PRO A 33 -12.91 10.83 -17.47
CA PRO A 33 -12.89 10.06 -18.71
C PRO A 33 -11.89 8.91 -18.68
N THR A 34 -11.01 8.86 -17.69
CA THR A 34 -9.94 7.86 -17.57
C THR A 34 -10.32 6.67 -16.68
N LEU A 35 -11.39 6.82 -15.88
CA LEU A 35 -11.83 5.82 -14.92
C LEU A 35 -13.32 5.54 -15.03
N MET A 36 -13.68 4.30 -15.33
CA MET A 36 -15.06 3.83 -15.27
C MET A 36 -15.51 3.55 -13.84
N PHE A 37 -14.60 2.93 -13.05
CA PHE A 37 -14.85 2.56 -11.67
C PHE A 37 -13.72 3.07 -10.77
N THR A 38 -14.03 3.32 -9.50
CA THR A 38 -13.04 3.56 -8.46
C THR A 38 -12.24 2.27 -8.28
N ASN A 39 -10.96 2.29 -8.62
CA ASN A 39 -10.05 1.14 -8.59
C ASN A 39 -8.98 1.26 -7.51
N ALA A 40 -8.89 2.40 -6.83
CA ALA A 40 -7.95 2.66 -5.75
C ALA A 40 -8.51 3.70 -4.76
N GLY A 41 -8.03 3.68 -3.53
CA GLY A 41 -8.44 4.61 -2.48
C GLY A 41 -8.15 6.07 -2.82
N MET A 42 -7.09 6.32 -3.60
CA MET A 42 -6.69 7.66 -3.99
C MET A 42 -7.61 8.33 -5.01
N ASN A 43 -8.45 7.59 -5.74
CA ASN A 43 -9.23 8.16 -6.84
C ASN A 43 -10.11 9.32 -6.39
N GLN A 44 -10.71 9.26 -5.20
CA GLN A 44 -11.53 10.35 -4.67
C GLN A 44 -10.72 11.61 -4.31
N PHE A 45 -9.42 11.50 -4.17
CA PHE A 45 -8.51 12.61 -3.82
C PHE A 45 -7.68 13.10 -5.02
N LYS A 46 -7.94 12.59 -6.23
CA LYS A 46 -7.17 12.91 -7.45
C LYS A 46 -7.02 14.42 -7.67
N ASP A 47 -8.10 15.17 -7.54
CA ASP A 47 -8.07 16.62 -7.75
C ASP A 47 -7.26 17.35 -6.67
N ILE A 48 -7.27 16.87 -5.43
CA ILE A 48 -6.44 17.41 -4.35
C ILE A 48 -4.95 17.11 -4.65
N ILE A 49 -4.62 15.88 -5.04
CA ILE A 49 -3.25 15.45 -5.36
C ILE A 49 -2.70 16.25 -6.56
N LEU A 50 -3.54 16.51 -7.55
CA LEU A 50 -3.18 17.32 -8.73
C LEU A 50 -3.17 18.83 -8.46
N GLY A 51 -3.58 19.30 -7.28
CA GLY A 51 -3.67 20.72 -6.94
C GLY A 51 -4.86 21.45 -7.54
N ASN A 52 -5.86 20.72 -8.06
CA ASN A 52 -7.07 21.27 -8.67
C ASN A 52 -8.20 21.52 -7.67
N ALA A 53 -8.07 21.01 -6.43
CA ALA A 53 -9.06 21.19 -5.38
C ALA A 53 -8.42 21.63 -4.06
N GLU A 54 -9.20 22.31 -3.23
CA GLU A 54 -8.76 22.78 -1.91
C GLU A 54 -8.59 21.61 -0.93
N ILE A 55 -7.51 21.66 -0.14
CA ILE A 55 -7.26 20.74 0.96
C ILE A 55 -8.12 21.14 2.15
N LYS A 56 -9.22 20.44 2.39
CA LYS A 56 -10.09 20.67 3.56
C LYS A 56 -9.55 20.02 4.83
N HIS A 57 -8.90 18.89 4.71
CA HIS A 57 -8.29 18.14 5.80
C HIS A 57 -6.92 17.67 5.31
N SER A 58 -5.86 18.01 6.04
CA SER A 58 -4.49 17.61 5.70
C SER A 58 -4.22 16.13 5.94
N ARG A 59 -4.98 15.49 6.85
CA ARG A 59 -4.90 14.06 7.15
C ARG A 59 -6.28 13.43 7.01
N VAL A 60 -6.36 12.39 6.19
CA VAL A 60 -7.60 11.67 5.92
C VAL A 60 -7.34 10.17 6.01
N ALA A 61 -8.32 9.41 6.52
CA ALA A 61 -8.31 7.96 6.42
C ALA A 61 -9.69 7.42 6.08
N ASP A 62 -9.72 6.30 5.37
CA ASP A 62 -10.95 5.69 4.88
C ASP A 62 -10.85 4.17 4.71
N SER A 63 -11.96 3.59 4.29
CA SER A 63 -12.05 2.25 3.70
C SER A 63 -12.80 2.41 2.39
N GLN A 64 -12.06 2.47 1.27
CA GLN A 64 -12.60 2.69 -0.06
C GLN A 64 -12.99 1.38 -0.72
N LYS A 65 -14.23 1.26 -1.18
CA LYS A 65 -14.67 0.16 -2.06
C LYS A 65 -14.10 0.35 -3.44
N CYS A 66 -13.44 -0.68 -3.95
CA CYS A 66 -12.74 -0.67 -5.23
C CYS A 66 -13.22 -1.80 -6.14
N LEU A 67 -13.18 -1.54 -7.45
CA LEU A 67 -13.47 -2.52 -8.49
C LEU A 67 -12.36 -2.49 -9.55
N ARG A 68 -11.65 -3.61 -9.72
CA ARG A 68 -10.56 -3.78 -10.70
C ARG A 68 -10.93 -4.80 -11.75
N VAL A 69 -11.64 -4.34 -12.79
CA VAL A 69 -12.16 -5.19 -13.89
C VAL A 69 -11.78 -4.66 -15.26
N SER A 70 -11.04 -3.56 -15.33
CA SER A 70 -10.62 -2.94 -16.59
C SER A 70 -9.51 -1.91 -16.37
N GLY A 71 -8.79 -1.56 -17.44
CA GLY A 71 -7.74 -0.53 -17.42
C GLY A 71 -6.39 -1.03 -16.93
N LYS A 72 -5.55 -0.09 -16.48
CA LYS A 72 -4.15 -0.36 -16.07
C LYS A 72 -4.07 -1.31 -14.86
N HIS A 73 -5.02 -1.21 -13.93
CA HIS A 73 -5.13 -2.07 -12.75
C HIS A 73 -6.31 -3.04 -12.96
N ASN A 74 -6.10 -4.05 -13.76
CA ASN A 74 -7.08 -5.10 -14.07
C ASN A 74 -6.58 -6.43 -13.50
N ASP A 75 -7.29 -6.95 -12.52
CA ASP A 75 -6.92 -8.19 -11.80
C ASP A 75 -7.71 -9.41 -12.32
N LEU A 76 -8.42 -9.29 -13.46
CA LEU A 76 -9.29 -10.37 -13.96
C LEU A 76 -8.55 -11.66 -14.32
N GLU A 77 -7.29 -11.56 -14.71
CA GLU A 77 -6.47 -12.72 -15.05
C GLU A 77 -5.98 -13.47 -13.81
N GLU A 78 -5.82 -12.77 -12.68
CA GLU A 78 -5.34 -13.31 -11.41
C GLU A 78 -6.47 -13.85 -10.54
N VAL A 79 -7.68 -13.25 -10.65
CA VAL A 79 -8.85 -13.65 -9.84
C VAL A 79 -9.23 -15.10 -10.09
N GLY A 80 -9.23 -15.89 -9.00
CA GLY A 80 -9.53 -17.31 -9.03
C GLY A 80 -8.30 -18.21 -9.27
N HIS A 81 -7.14 -17.63 -9.51
CA HIS A 81 -5.85 -18.34 -9.62
C HIS A 81 -5.05 -18.26 -8.33
N ASP A 82 -5.27 -17.25 -7.52
CA ASP A 82 -4.69 -17.11 -6.19
C ASP A 82 -5.77 -16.88 -5.12
N THR A 83 -5.37 -16.57 -3.88
CA THR A 83 -6.28 -16.41 -2.74
C THR A 83 -6.44 -14.95 -2.30
N TYR A 84 -5.81 -13.99 -2.97
CA TYR A 84 -5.78 -12.59 -2.55
C TYR A 84 -6.20 -11.58 -3.62
N HIS A 85 -6.22 -11.92 -4.92
CA HIS A 85 -6.81 -11.06 -5.94
C HIS A 85 -8.32 -11.21 -6.00
N HIS A 86 -9.02 -10.08 -5.97
CA HIS A 86 -10.47 -9.99 -6.06
C HIS A 86 -10.87 -8.85 -6.98
N THR A 87 -11.91 -9.05 -7.81
CA THR A 87 -12.44 -7.96 -8.66
C THR A 87 -13.02 -6.81 -7.85
N MET A 88 -13.61 -7.13 -6.70
CA MET A 88 -14.13 -6.15 -5.74
C MET A 88 -13.48 -6.36 -4.37
N PHE A 89 -12.95 -5.30 -3.79
CA PHE A 89 -12.30 -5.30 -2.49
C PHE A 89 -12.46 -3.95 -1.80
N GLU A 90 -12.02 -3.86 -0.55
CA GLU A 90 -11.91 -2.62 0.18
C GLU A 90 -10.42 -2.30 0.39
N MET A 91 -10.02 -1.07 0.02
CA MET A 91 -8.69 -0.55 0.27
C MET A 91 -8.74 0.35 1.51
N LEU A 92 -8.03 -0.04 2.56
CA LEU A 92 -7.83 0.79 3.74
C LEU A 92 -6.76 1.83 3.40
N GLY A 93 -7.08 3.11 3.53
CA GLY A 93 -6.20 4.19 3.12
C GLY A 93 -5.97 5.24 4.19
N ASN A 94 -4.75 5.77 4.24
CA ASN A 94 -4.37 6.95 4.99
C ASN A 94 -3.65 7.93 4.07
N TRP A 95 -4.05 9.18 4.11
CA TRP A 95 -3.67 10.21 3.15
C TRP A 95 -3.12 11.43 3.87
N SER A 96 -1.99 11.94 3.38
CA SER A 96 -1.37 13.18 3.85
C SER A 96 -1.31 14.19 2.70
N PHE A 97 -1.95 15.32 2.87
CA PHE A 97 -1.95 16.41 1.90
C PHE A 97 -1.08 17.56 2.41
N GLY A 98 0.25 17.41 2.22
CA GLY A 98 1.22 18.41 2.64
C GLY A 98 1.44 18.50 4.16
N ASP A 99 1.19 17.42 4.90
CA ASP A 99 1.36 17.37 6.36
C ASP A 99 2.54 16.46 6.74
N TYR A 100 2.35 15.15 6.80
CA TYR A 100 3.43 14.19 7.06
C TYR A 100 3.89 13.50 5.77
N PHE A 101 5.03 12.79 5.85
CA PHE A 101 5.59 12.06 4.72
C PHE A 101 6.09 10.68 5.15
N LYS A 102 7.17 10.18 4.57
CA LYS A 102 7.66 8.80 4.74
C LYS A 102 7.89 8.39 6.19
N HIS A 103 8.43 9.29 6.99
CA HIS A 103 8.82 8.98 8.37
C HIS A 103 7.60 8.53 9.19
N GLU A 104 6.59 9.37 9.26
CA GLU A 104 5.36 9.08 10.01
C GLU A 104 4.58 7.93 9.36
N ALA A 105 4.51 7.90 8.02
CA ALA A 105 3.80 6.84 7.31
C ALA A 105 4.37 5.46 7.63
N ILE A 106 5.70 5.30 7.62
CA ILE A 106 6.39 4.05 7.94
C ILE A 106 6.24 3.71 9.42
N ASP A 107 6.48 4.68 10.32
CA ASP A 107 6.37 4.45 11.76
C ASP A 107 4.95 4.02 12.15
N TRP A 108 3.91 4.66 11.60
CA TRP A 108 2.51 4.30 11.89
C TRP A 108 2.08 2.98 11.25
N ALA A 109 2.55 2.69 10.04
CA ALA A 109 2.29 1.38 9.42
C ALA A 109 2.88 0.26 10.27
N TRP A 110 4.13 0.41 10.72
CA TRP A 110 4.78 -0.54 11.61
C TRP A 110 4.07 -0.68 12.95
N GLU A 111 3.73 0.45 13.59
CA GLU A 111 2.98 0.47 14.86
C GLU A 111 1.64 -0.26 14.70
N TYR A 112 0.88 0.02 13.64
CA TYR A 112 -0.41 -0.63 13.40
C TYR A 112 -0.27 -2.14 13.23
N LEU A 113 0.66 -2.59 12.40
CA LEU A 113 0.84 -4.01 12.14
C LEU A 113 1.31 -4.78 13.38
N LYS A 114 2.25 -4.22 14.11
CA LYS A 114 2.87 -4.87 15.27
C LYS A 114 2.03 -4.74 16.55
N GLU A 115 1.58 -3.52 16.89
CA GLU A 115 0.96 -3.25 18.19
C GLU A 115 -0.57 -3.42 18.16
N VAL A 116 -1.22 -3.19 17.01
CA VAL A 116 -2.68 -3.32 16.89
C VAL A 116 -3.08 -4.66 16.31
N LEU A 117 -2.45 -5.11 15.23
CA LEU A 117 -2.73 -6.39 14.60
C LEU A 117 -1.94 -7.55 15.19
N HIS A 118 -0.91 -7.26 16.00
CA HIS A 118 -0.03 -8.25 16.63
C HIS A 118 0.64 -9.21 15.65
N LEU A 119 0.98 -8.72 14.45
CA LEU A 119 1.73 -9.51 13.49
C LEU A 119 3.17 -9.69 13.97
N SER A 120 3.69 -10.91 13.79
CA SER A 120 5.07 -11.23 14.18
C SER A 120 6.08 -10.56 13.25
N PRO A 121 7.00 -9.70 13.75
CA PRO A 121 8.00 -9.02 12.93
C PRO A 121 8.87 -9.95 12.09
N GLU A 122 9.11 -11.17 12.58
CA GLU A 122 9.88 -12.20 11.87
C GLU A 122 9.19 -12.77 10.64
N ARG A 123 7.89 -12.45 10.43
CA ARG A 123 7.10 -12.82 9.25
C ARG A 123 6.96 -11.68 8.26
N LEU A 124 7.47 -10.48 8.61
CA LEU A 124 7.34 -9.29 7.78
C LEU A 124 8.62 -9.01 7.00
N TYR A 125 8.44 -8.62 5.75
CA TYR A 125 9.47 -8.13 4.84
C TYR A 125 9.00 -6.80 4.27
N VAL A 126 9.92 -5.94 3.89
CA VAL A 126 9.59 -4.69 3.20
C VAL A 126 10.42 -4.56 1.93
N THR A 127 9.84 -3.93 0.92
CA THR A 127 10.56 -3.53 -0.27
C THR A 127 10.74 -2.02 -0.30
N VAL A 128 11.82 -1.56 -0.90
CA VAL A 128 12.08 -0.14 -1.18
C VAL A 128 12.55 -0.02 -2.62
N PHE A 129 12.25 1.08 -3.26
CA PHE A 129 12.64 1.32 -4.65
C PHE A 129 14.15 1.29 -4.83
N GLU A 130 14.66 0.43 -5.71
CA GLU A 130 16.08 0.25 -5.98
C GLU A 130 16.70 1.32 -6.86
N GLY A 131 15.86 2.18 -7.44
CA GLY A 131 16.27 3.15 -8.45
C GLY A 131 16.10 2.64 -9.89
N ALA A 132 16.18 3.56 -10.84
CA ALA A 132 16.23 3.28 -12.28
C ALA A 132 17.23 4.23 -12.94
N PRO A 133 18.54 3.95 -12.89
CA PRO A 133 19.59 4.87 -13.36
C PRO A 133 19.46 5.27 -14.82
N ALA A 134 18.92 4.39 -15.67
CA ALA A 134 18.65 4.69 -17.07
C ALA A 134 17.61 5.80 -17.26
N GLU A 135 16.74 6.02 -16.25
CA GLU A 135 15.73 7.08 -16.22
C GLU A 135 16.11 8.23 -15.29
N GLY A 136 17.31 8.20 -14.71
CA GLY A 136 17.77 9.22 -13.77
C GLY A 136 17.10 9.16 -12.40
N LEU A 137 16.52 8.03 -12.03
CA LEU A 137 15.85 7.83 -10.75
C LEU A 137 16.80 7.15 -9.76
N GLU A 138 16.96 7.78 -8.60
CA GLU A 138 17.80 7.24 -7.52
C GLU A 138 17.04 6.23 -6.66
N ARG A 139 17.81 5.41 -5.93
CA ARG A 139 17.26 4.51 -4.91
C ARG A 139 16.60 5.30 -3.78
N ASP A 140 15.52 4.78 -3.21
CA ASP A 140 14.89 5.38 -2.03
C ASP A 140 15.63 5.01 -0.73
N ASP A 141 16.80 5.63 -0.54
CA ASP A 141 17.64 5.44 0.64
C ASP A 141 17.00 6.01 1.91
N GLU A 142 16.13 7.01 1.79
CA GLU A 142 15.39 7.58 2.90
C GLU A 142 14.43 6.55 3.49
N ALA A 143 13.58 5.93 2.67
CA ALA A 143 12.69 4.86 3.14
C ALA A 143 13.46 3.69 3.73
N ALA A 144 14.56 3.27 3.10
CA ALA A 144 15.40 2.19 3.60
C ALA A 144 15.98 2.52 5.00
N ALA A 145 16.43 3.75 5.21
CA ALA A 145 16.98 4.20 6.51
C ALA A 145 15.90 4.28 7.60
N ILE A 146 14.67 4.63 7.24
CA ILE A 146 13.56 4.66 8.20
C ILE A 146 13.17 3.22 8.55
N TRP A 147 13.01 2.33 7.58
CA TRP A 147 12.70 0.92 7.81
C TRP A 147 13.76 0.20 8.65
N ALA A 148 15.05 0.56 8.50
CA ALA A 148 16.15 -0.02 9.30
C ALA A 148 16.04 0.25 10.81
N LYS A 149 15.16 1.15 11.26
CA LYS A 149 14.84 1.35 12.67
C LYS A 149 13.89 0.27 13.21
N HIS A 150 13.15 -0.40 12.33
CA HIS A 150 12.09 -1.34 12.65
C HIS A 150 12.44 -2.79 12.33
N LEU A 151 13.18 -3.01 11.24
CA LEU A 151 13.53 -4.32 10.72
C LEU A 151 15.03 -4.44 10.50
N PRO A 152 15.61 -5.65 10.68
CA PRO A 152 16.99 -5.90 10.32
C PRO A 152 17.18 -5.78 8.78
N ALA A 153 18.40 -5.39 8.38
CA ALA A 153 18.70 -5.03 6.98
C ALA A 153 18.38 -6.15 5.96
N GLU A 154 18.52 -7.40 6.35
CA GLU A 154 18.21 -8.57 5.51
C GLU A 154 16.71 -8.72 5.19
N ARG A 155 15.84 -7.95 5.85
CA ARG A 155 14.39 -7.93 5.58
C ARG A 155 13.94 -6.70 4.82
N ILE A 156 14.89 -5.83 4.44
CA ILE A 156 14.65 -4.65 3.61
C ILE A 156 15.20 -4.93 2.22
N ILE A 157 14.32 -5.18 1.28
CA ILE A 157 14.62 -5.72 -0.04
C ILE A 157 14.56 -4.59 -1.07
N ASN A 158 15.48 -4.59 -2.02
CA ASN A 158 15.38 -3.69 -3.17
C ASN A 158 14.32 -4.22 -4.15
N GLY A 159 13.36 -3.37 -4.48
CA GLY A 159 12.33 -3.66 -5.47
C GLY A 159 12.52 -2.82 -6.73
N ASN A 160 12.19 -3.39 -7.85
CA ASN A 160 12.34 -2.76 -9.15
C ASN A 160 11.26 -1.69 -9.40
N LYS A 161 11.33 -1.00 -10.55
CA LYS A 161 10.37 0.05 -10.90
C LYS A 161 8.93 -0.46 -11.04
N HIS A 162 8.73 -1.69 -11.48
CA HIS A 162 7.40 -2.27 -11.66
C HIS A 162 6.66 -2.38 -10.31
N ASP A 163 7.37 -2.79 -9.26
CA ASP A 163 6.80 -3.07 -7.95
C ASP A 163 6.84 -1.83 -7.02
N ASN A 164 7.95 -1.08 -7.04
CA ASN A 164 8.23 -0.03 -6.07
C ASN A 164 8.26 1.41 -6.62
N PHE A 165 7.69 1.64 -7.80
CA PHE A 165 7.53 2.99 -8.33
C PHE A 165 6.12 3.21 -8.82
N TRP A 166 5.37 4.00 -8.08
CA TRP A 166 3.98 4.30 -8.37
C TRP A 166 3.84 5.38 -9.44
N GLU A 167 2.86 5.22 -10.33
CA GLU A 167 2.47 6.19 -11.35
C GLU A 167 0.95 6.30 -11.42
N MET A 168 0.41 7.52 -11.36
CA MET A 168 -1.05 7.74 -11.45
C MET A 168 -1.62 7.38 -12.83
N GLY A 169 -0.81 7.41 -13.86
CA GLY A 169 -1.16 7.14 -15.26
C GLY A 169 -0.09 7.69 -16.18
N ASP A 170 -0.41 7.91 -17.45
CA ASP A 170 0.54 8.43 -18.45
C ASP A 170 1.01 9.86 -18.14
N GLN A 171 0.21 10.60 -17.40
CA GLN A 171 0.53 11.94 -16.89
C GLN A 171 -0.03 12.09 -15.48
N GLY A 172 0.77 12.69 -14.59
CA GLY A 172 0.36 12.93 -13.21
C GLY A 172 1.49 12.68 -12.21
N PRO A 173 1.18 12.70 -10.92
CA PRO A 173 2.15 12.37 -9.87
C PRO A 173 2.67 10.95 -10.02
N CYS A 174 3.95 10.78 -9.69
CA CYS A 174 4.61 9.49 -9.61
C CYS A 174 5.70 9.56 -8.53
N GLY A 175 6.16 8.43 -8.07
CA GLY A 175 7.24 8.38 -7.09
C GLY A 175 7.51 6.98 -6.56
N PRO A 176 8.60 6.84 -5.80
CA PRO A 176 8.91 5.57 -5.14
C PRO A 176 7.85 5.23 -4.08
N CYS A 177 7.69 3.94 -3.85
CA CYS A 177 6.83 3.42 -2.78
C CYS A 177 7.53 2.27 -2.04
N SER A 178 7.04 1.99 -0.83
CA SER A 178 7.46 0.85 -0.03
C SER A 178 6.31 -0.12 0.14
N GLU A 179 6.56 -1.40 -0.10
CA GLU A 179 5.60 -2.46 0.17
C GLU A 179 5.93 -3.19 1.46
N ILE A 180 4.90 -3.65 2.15
CA ILE A 180 5.03 -4.53 3.31
C ILE A 180 4.43 -5.87 2.94
N HIS A 181 5.21 -6.94 3.11
CA HIS A 181 4.83 -8.32 2.82
C HIS A 181 4.77 -9.15 4.09
N ILE A 182 3.87 -10.12 4.13
CA ILE A 182 3.78 -11.10 5.20
C ILE A 182 3.97 -12.52 4.65
N ASP A 183 4.78 -13.30 5.37
CA ASP A 183 4.97 -14.73 5.13
C ASP A 183 4.07 -15.53 6.08
N ILE A 184 2.95 -16.04 5.54
CA ILE A 184 1.96 -16.82 6.29
C ILE A 184 2.17 -18.34 6.21
N ARG A 185 3.29 -18.78 5.61
CA ARG A 185 3.64 -20.21 5.55
C ARG A 185 3.86 -20.81 6.94
N SER A 186 3.83 -22.13 7.01
CA SER A 186 4.20 -22.86 8.23
C SER A 186 5.67 -22.61 8.60
N ASP A 187 6.02 -22.84 9.86
CA ASP A 187 7.40 -22.65 10.32
C ASP A 187 8.38 -23.65 9.69
N GLU A 188 7.90 -24.84 9.31
CA GLU A 188 8.67 -25.84 8.56
C GLU A 188 9.00 -25.35 7.17
N GLU A 189 8.04 -24.82 6.43
CA GLU A 189 8.24 -24.26 5.09
C GLU A 189 9.18 -23.06 5.12
N ARG A 190 9.04 -22.19 6.12
CA ARG A 190 9.90 -21.01 6.31
C ARG A 190 11.36 -21.39 6.63
N LYS A 191 11.57 -22.50 7.34
CA LYS A 191 12.92 -23.03 7.60
C LYS A 191 13.54 -23.66 6.37
N ALA A 192 12.72 -24.26 5.51
CA ALA A 192 13.19 -24.91 4.27
C ALA A 192 13.57 -23.92 3.19
N VAL A 193 12.80 -22.82 3.05
CA VAL A 193 13.03 -21.76 2.07
C VAL A 193 12.81 -20.41 2.74
N ASP A 194 13.81 -19.53 2.66
CA ASP A 194 13.70 -18.19 3.21
C ASP A 194 12.61 -17.39 2.45
N GLY A 195 11.71 -16.76 3.20
CA GLY A 195 10.65 -15.91 2.65
C GLY A 195 11.17 -14.74 1.85
N LEU A 196 12.37 -14.24 2.16
CA LEU A 196 13.06 -13.21 1.40
C LEU A 196 13.12 -13.51 -0.10
N THR A 197 13.33 -14.78 -0.47
CA THR A 197 13.45 -15.21 -1.89
C THR A 197 12.10 -15.33 -2.59
N LEU A 198 11.00 -15.18 -1.85
CA LEU A 198 9.63 -15.35 -2.34
C LEU A 198 8.86 -14.03 -2.42
N VAL A 199 9.41 -12.95 -1.89
CA VAL A 199 8.81 -11.61 -2.00
C VAL A 199 8.77 -11.21 -3.48
N ASN A 200 7.60 -10.73 -3.95
CA ASN A 200 7.32 -10.35 -5.34
C ASN A 200 7.56 -11.49 -6.37
N GLN A 201 7.43 -12.76 -5.94
CA GLN A 201 7.54 -13.94 -6.78
C GLN A 201 6.20 -14.66 -6.99
N SER A 202 5.07 -13.95 -6.84
CA SER A 202 3.71 -14.50 -6.97
C SER A 202 3.47 -15.73 -6.08
N HIS A 203 4.13 -15.81 -4.93
CA HIS A 203 3.94 -16.91 -4.00
C HIS A 203 2.63 -16.74 -3.22
N PRO A 204 1.72 -17.75 -3.19
CA PRO A 204 0.37 -17.60 -2.63
C PRO A 204 0.31 -17.33 -1.10
N GLN A 205 1.43 -17.50 -0.40
CA GLN A 205 1.53 -17.32 1.04
C GLN A 205 2.62 -16.32 1.48
N VAL A 206 3.27 -15.62 0.54
CA VAL A 206 4.14 -14.48 0.82
C VAL A 206 3.55 -13.29 0.09
N ILE A 207 2.75 -12.53 0.80
CA ILE A 207 1.71 -11.66 0.23
C ILE A 207 2.00 -10.21 0.60
N GLU A 208 1.92 -9.31 -0.37
CA GLU A 208 1.85 -7.87 -0.12
C GLU A 208 0.56 -7.54 0.63
N ILE A 209 0.70 -6.83 1.75
CA ILE A 209 -0.43 -6.41 2.59
C ILE A 209 -0.58 -4.90 2.70
N TRP A 210 0.43 -4.14 2.29
CA TRP A 210 0.39 -2.68 2.32
C TRP A 210 1.41 -2.10 1.35
N ASN A 211 0.97 -1.11 0.58
CA ASN A 211 1.84 -0.27 -0.24
C ASN A 211 1.78 1.17 0.28
N LEU A 212 2.93 1.69 0.74
CA LEU A 212 3.09 3.07 1.19
C LEU A 212 3.55 3.91 -0.01
N VAL A 213 2.60 4.53 -0.63
CA VAL A 213 2.75 5.30 -1.88
C VAL A 213 3.06 6.76 -1.59
#